data_da2189144cc3cf6a282fcfdc8e8d8abb
#
_entry.id   da2189144cc3cf6a282fcfdc8e8d8abb
#
_cell.length_a   1.000
_cell.length_b   1.000
_cell.length_c   1.000
_cell.angle_alpha   90.00
_cell.angle_beta   90.00
_cell.angle_gamma   90.00
#
_symmetry.space_group_name_H-M   'P 1'
#
loop_
_entity.id
_entity.type
_entity.pdbx_description
1 polymer ?
#
loop_
_entity_poly.entity_id
_entity_poly.type
_entity_poly.pdbx_seq_one_letter_code
_entity_poly.pdbx_strand_id
1 'polypeptide(L)'
;MQPLNGHDEIEAIRPECPVLLPHLPPPSLLVLCTLYYLNPIMFAARRLTNIPRVRAQASLFHSTAPAFVQKGDAIPNLDVLVENSPGNKVNLAKEIKNKAVIIGTPAAFSPACSSTHVPGFINHPKLKEAGQTFVISVNDPFVTKAWADSLDPQGKSGVRFLGDPSGKFTEALDLSFDSSAIFGNNRSKRYVLLVEDGKVKETFIEPDNTGLNVSAAEKVLG
;
A
#
# COMPACT_ATOMS: atom_id res chain seq x y z
N MET A 1 -9.25 38.71 -51.19
CA MET A 1 -9.18 37.66 -50.15
C MET A 1 -9.42 38.31 -48.82
N GLN A 2 -10.63 38.13 -48.29
CA GLN A 2 -11.09 38.77 -47.04
C GLN A 2 -10.77 37.83 -45.85
N PRO A 3 -10.43 38.33 -44.65
CA PRO A 3 -10.29 37.52 -43.47
C PRO A 3 -11.66 37.30 -42.83
N LEU A 4 -11.97 36.07 -42.47
CA LEU A 4 -13.14 35.67 -41.68
C LEU A 4 -12.85 35.90 -40.17
N ASN A 5 -13.59 36.86 -39.61
CA ASN A 5 -13.80 37.00 -38.17
C ASN A 5 -14.90 36.01 -37.75
N GLY A 6 -14.61 35.17 -36.80
CA GLY A 6 -15.59 34.32 -36.14
C GLY A 6 -15.26 34.24 -34.65
N HIS A 7 -15.81 35.18 -33.88
CA HIS A 7 -15.94 35.05 -32.42
C HIS A 7 -17.20 34.25 -32.16
N ASP A 8 -17.06 32.99 -31.80
CA ASP A 8 -18.15 32.24 -31.19
C ASP A 8 -17.96 32.24 -29.68
N GLU A 9 -18.82 32.99 -29.02
CA GLU A 9 -18.99 32.97 -27.56
C GLU A 9 -19.53 31.62 -27.13
N ILE A 10 -18.74 30.89 -26.34
CA ILE A 10 -19.21 29.67 -25.65
C ILE A 10 -19.88 30.12 -24.35
N GLU A 11 -21.18 30.12 -24.37
CA GLU A 11 -22.06 30.36 -23.23
C GLU A 11 -21.91 29.20 -22.21
N ALA A 12 -21.39 29.52 -21.03
CA ALA A 12 -21.20 28.57 -19.95
C ALA A 12 -22.54 28.21 -19.31
N ILE A 13 -23.03 27.03 -19.60
CA ILE A 13 -24.18 26.42 -18.90
C ILE A 13 -23.71 25.99 -17.51
N ARG A 14 -24.16 26.71 -16.48
CA ARG A 14 -24.04 26.28 -15.08
C ARG A 14 -25.23 25.38 -14.75
N PRO A 15 -25.02 24.16 -14.26
CA PRO A 15 -26.12 23.41 -13.64
C PRO A 15 -26.35 23.93 -12.23
N GLU A 16 -27.55 24.45 -11.99
CA GLU A 16 -28.01 24.75 -10.65
C GLU A 16 -28.32 23.45 -9.89
N CYS A 17 -27.64 23.22 -8.79
CA CYS A 17 -27.98 22.16 -7.84
C CYS A 17 -29.13 22.66 -6.93
N PRO A 18 -30.24 21.93 -6.82
CA PRO A 18 -31.27 22.23 -5.81
C PRO A 18 -30.77 21.79 -4.43
N VAL A 19 -30.71 22.77 -3.53
CA VAL A 19 -30.44 22.56 -2.10
C VAL A 19 -31.66 21.89 -1.47
N LEU A 20 -31.57 20.62 -1.14
CA LEU A 20 -32.56 19.92 -0.32
C LEU A 20 -32.21 20.14 1.16
N LEU A 21 -33.10 20.91 1.83
CA LEU A 21 -33.10 21.07 3.27
C LEU A 21 -33.50 19.74 3.96
N PRO A 22 -32.81 19.31 5.03
CA PRO A 22 -33.24 18.16 5.80
C PRO A 22 -34.39 18.54 6.73
N HIS A 23 -35.53 17.85 6.60
CA HIS A 23 -36.62 17.88 7.54
C HIS A 23 -36.23 17.23 8.86
N LEU A 24 -36.32 17.99 9.95
CA LEU A 24 -36.28 17.51 11.34
C LEU A 24 -37.58 16.80 11.69
N PRO A 25 -37.59 15.64 12.36
CA PRO A 25 -38.80 15.06 12.93
C PRO A 25 -39.14 15.74 14.28
N PRO A 26 -40.43 15.81 14.65
CA PRO A 26 -40.91 16.46 15.87
C PRO A 26 -40.72 15.58 17.11
N PRO A 27 -40.66 16.16 18.30
CA PRO A 27 -40.55 15.43 19.56
C PRO A 27 -41.93 14.98 20.03
N SER A 28 -42.06 13.71 20.37
CA SER A 28 -43.27 13.23 21.06
C SER A 28 -42.93 12.22 22.15
N LEU A 29 -43.31 12.67 23.28
CA LEU A 29 -43.99 12.06 24.42
C LEU A 29 -43.25 11.11 25.31
N LEU A 30 -42.95 11.71 26.48
CA LEU A 30 -42.91 11.06 27.79
C LEU A 30 -44.22 10.33 28.08
N VAL A 31 -44.14 9.06 28.48
CA VAL A 31 -45.17 8.46 29.32
C VAL A 31 -44.46 7.75 30.48
N LEU A 32 -44.73 8.31 31.65
CA LEU A 32 -44.52 7.68 32.95
C LEU A 32 -45.29 6.36 33.07
N CYS A 33 -44.67 5.34 33.59
CA CYS A 33 -45.43 4.38 34.40
C CYS A 33 -44.60 3.94 35.58
N THR A 34 -45.00 4.44 36.72
CA THR A 34 -44.58 4.09 38.07
C THR A 34 -45.33 2.85 38.54
N LEU A 35 -44.69 2.13 39.46
CA LEU A 35 -45.24 1.42 40.63
C LEU A 35 -45.44 -0.09 40.59
N TYR A 36 -44.93 -0.64 41.67
CA TYR A 36 -45.29 -1.82 42.47
C TYR A 36 -44.79 -3.20 41.98
N TYR A 37 -43.87 -3.79 42.74
CA TYR A 37 -44.24 -4.68 43.84
C TYR A 37 -43.02 -5.09 44.68
N LEU A 38 -43.05 -4.76 45.95
CA LEU A 38 -42.24 -5.32 47.03
C LEU A 38 -42.80 -6.74 47.33
N ASN A 39 -41.93 -7.73 47.35
CA ASN A 39 -42.18 -8.97 48.11
C ASN A 39 -40.88 -9.48 48.71
N PRO A 40 -40.85 -9.63 50.04
CA PRO A 40 -39.72 -10.24 50.73
C PRO A 40 -40.04 -11.72 51.00
N ILE A 41 -39.30 -12.63 50.43
CA ILE A 41 -39.40 -14.05 50.84
C ILE A 41 -38.02 -14.70 50.92
N MET A 42 -37.66 -14.97 52.15
CA MET A 42 -36.99 -16.14 52.71
C MET A 42 -35.62 -16.59 52.22
N PHE A 43 -34.74 -16.48 53.17
CA PHE A 43 -33.51 -17.25 53.34
C PHE A 43 -33.68 -18.73 52.98
N ALA A 44 -32.91 -19.19 52.04
CA ALA A 44 -32.50 -20.57 51.94
C ALA A 44 -30.98 -20.62 51.78
N ALA A 45 -30.32 -20.93 52.85
CA ALA A 45 -28.91 -21.25 52.88
C ALA A 45 -28.68 -22.50 52.03
N ARG A 46 -28.14 -22.37 50.84
CA ARG A 46 -27.66 -23.49 50.03
C ARG A 46 -26.14 -23.51 50.03
N ARG A 47 -25.66 -24.63 50.49
CA ARG A 47 -24.30 -25.15 50.55
C ARG A 47 -23.36 -24.58 49.48
N LEU A 48 -22.23 -24.09 49.95
CA LEU A 48 -21.03 -23.84 49.18
C LEU A 48 -20.59 -25.10 48.43
N THR A 49 -20.96 -25.25 47.20
CA THR A 49 -20.30 -26.21 46.29
C THR A 49 -18.97 -25.58 45.87
N ASN A 50 -17.87 -26.29 46.13
CA ASN A 50 -16.55 -26.00 45.63
C ASN A 50 -16.59 -25.92 44.10
N ILE A 51 -16.68 -24.72 43.55
CA ILE A 51 -16.45 -24.47 42.15
C ILE A 51 -14.93 -24.45 41.95
N PRO A 52 -14.37 -25.39 41.20
CA PRO A 52 -12.95 -25.29 40.87
C PRO A 52 -12.71 -23.95 40.12
N ARG A 53 -11.86 -23.09 40.68
CA ARG A 53 -11.39 -21.90 39.98
C ARG A 53 -10.66 -22.34 38.75
N VAL A 54 -11.34 -22.34 37.61
CA VAL A 54 -10.70 -22.37 36.29
C VAL A 54 -9.87 -21.11 36.22
N ARG A 55 -8.57 -21.27 36.37
CA ARG A 55 -7.60 -20.19 36.13
C ARG A 55 -7.69 -19.87 34.66
N ALA A 56 -8.45 -18.83 34.30
CA ALA A 56 -8.38 -18.25 32.97
C ALA A 56 -6.94 -17.80 32.77
N GLN A 57 -6.20 -18.56 31.97
CA GLN A 57 -4.95 -18.05 31.42
C GLN A 57 -5.35 -16.93 30.48
N ALA A 58 -5.19 -15.70 30.94
CA ALA A 58 -5.19 -14.55 30.05
C ALA A 58 -4.01 -14.77 29.10
N SER A 59 -4.29 -15.24 27.89
CA SER A 59 -3.36 -15.14 26.80
C SER A 59 -3.15 -13.65 26.56
N LEU A 60 -1.98 -13.16 26.98
CA LEU A 60 -1.52 -11.85 26.60
C LEU A 60 -1.34 -11.90 25.07
N PHE A 61 -2.38 -11.49 24.34
CA PHE A 61 -2.20 -11.10 22.96
C PHE A 61 -1.26 -9.90 22.97
N HIS A 62 0.02 -10.15 22.81
CA HIS A 62 0.94 -9.10 22.43
C HIS A 62 0.51 -8.72 21.02
N SER A 63 -0.24 -7.63 20.89
CA SER A 63 -0.34 -6.90 19.64
C SER A 63 1.05 -6.33 19.38
N THR A 64 1.90 -7.13 18.74
CA THR A 64 3.10 -6.58 18.12
C THR A 64 2.61 -5.61 17.09
N ALA A 65 3.07 -4.37 17.17
CA ALA A 65 2.89 -3.40 16.09
C ALA A 65 3.26 -4.10 14.77
N PRO A 66 2.53 -3.88 13.68
CA PRO A 66 2.86 -4.48 12.41
C PRO A 66 4.33 -4.19 12.13
N ALA A 67 5.12 -5.22 12.02
CA ALA A 67 6.53 -5.08 11.71
C ALA A 67 6.63 -5.07 10.19
N PHE A 68 7.15 -3.98 9.61
CA PHE A 68 7.57 -3.97 8.21
C PHE A 68 8.35 -5.24 7.88
N VAL A 69 8.30 -5.63 6.61
CA VAL A 69 9.10 -6.73 6.09
C VAL A 69 10.55 -6.66 6.63
N GLN A 70 11.04 -7.77 7.16
CA GLN A 70 12.33 -7.87 7.83
C GLN A 70 13.23 -8.90 7.16
N LYS A 71 14.50 -8.86 7.52
CA LYS A 71 15.47 -9.89 7.15
C LYS A 71 14.99 -11.27 7.60
N GLY A 72 14.93 -12.22 6.68
CA GLY A 72 14.49 -13.60 6.88
C GLY A 72 13.05 -13.85 6.43
N ASP A 73 12.25 -12.82 6.22
CA ASP A 73 10.87 -12.95 5.74
C ASP A 73 10.85 -13.49 4.30
N ALA A 74 9.85 -14.30 4.01
CA ALA A 74 9.62 -14.77 2.65
C ALA A 74 8.94 -13.68 1.80
N ILE A 75 9.28 -13.62 0.52
CA ILE A 75 8.58 -12.76 -0.42
C ILE A 75 7.12 -13.22 -0.58
N PRO A 76 6.13 -12.31 -0.53
CA PRO A 76 4.72 -12.66 -0.66
C PRO A 76 4.42 -13.47 -1.92
N ASN A 77 3.77 -14.63 -1.75
CA ASN A 77 3.35 -15.49 -2.85
C ASN A 77 1.98 -15.05 -3.36
N LEU A 78 1.94 -13.97 -4.14
CA LEU A 78 0.72 -13.34 -4.63
C LEU A 78 0.80 -13.13 -6.15
N ASP A 79 -0.26 -13.49 -6.86
CA ASP A 79 -0.42 -13.27 -8.32
C ASP A 79 -1.14 -11.92 -8.56
N VAL A 80 -0.60 -10.82 -8.03
CA VAL A 80 -1.24 -9.48 -8.04
C VAL A 80 -0.44 -8.41 -8.79
N LEU A 81 0.86 -8.60 -8.93
CA LEU A 81 1.69 -7.73 -9.75
C LEU A 81 1.40 -7.95 -11.23
N VAL A 82 1.53 -6.89 -12.02
CA VAL A 82 1.29 -6.94 -13.47
C VAL A 82 2.47 -6.30 -14.23
N GLU A 83 2.79 -6.85 -15.39
CA GLU A 83 3.87 -6.36 -16.23
C GLU A 83 3.35 -6.08 -17.64
N ASN A 84 3.57 -4.89 -18.16
CA ASN A 84 3.22 -4.43 -19.50
C ASN A 84 1.72 -4.46 -19.86
N SER A 85 0.95 -5.35 -19.26
CA SER A 85 -0.50 -5.45 -19.51
C SER A 85 -1.23 -6.05 -18.28
N PRO A 86 -2.53 -5.78 -18.10
CA PRO A 86 -3.30 -6.31 -16.98
C PRO A 86 -3.42 -7.85 -16.95
N GLY A 87 -3.30 -8.48 -18.12
CA GLY A 87 -3.36 -9.94 -18.25
C GLY A 87 -2.05 -10.65 -17.89
N ASN A 88 -0.93 -9.95 -17.91
CA ASN A 88 0.38 -10.52 -17.60
C ASN A 88 0.67 -10.37 -16.09
N LYS A 89 0.21 -11.34 -15.32
CA LYS A 89 0.44 -11.40 -13.87
C LYS A 89 1.81 -11.97 -13.55
N VAL A 90 2.46 -11.37 -12.59
CA VAL A 90 3.79 -11.75 -12.08
C VAL A 90 3.70 -12.08 -10.61
N ASN A 91 4.33 -13.19 -10.23
CA ASN A 91 4.47 -13.63 -8.85
C ASN A 91 5.93 -13.72 -8.48
N LEU A 92 6.42 -12.76 -7.71
CA LEU A 92 7.84 -12.67 -7.39
C LEU A 92 8.37 -13.88 -6.61
N ALA A 93 7.56 -14.49 -5.75
CA ALA A 93 7.97 -15.70 -5.02
C ALA A 93 8.22 -16.90 -5.95
N LYS A 94 7.62 -16.90 -7.16
CA LYS A 94 7.83 -17.92 -8.19
C LYS A 94 8.89 -17.52 -9.22
N GLU A 95 9.06 -16.22 -9.44
CA GLU A 95 9.99 -15.67 -10.46
C GLU A 95 11.43 -15.60 -9.97
N ILE A 96 11.64 -15.28 -8.68
CA ILE A 96 12.97 -15.13 -8.10
C ILE A 96 13.58 -16.51 -7.90
N LYS A 97 14.70 -16.77 -8.60
CA LYS A 97 15.38 -18.07 -8.56
C LYS A 97 16.55 -18.11 -7.60
N ASN A 98 17.33 -17.05 -7.52
CA ASN A 98 18.53 -16.96 -6.69
C ASN A 98 18.55 -15.59 -6.00
N LYS A 99 19.33 -14.66 -6.57
CA LYS A 99 19.43 -13.29 -6.07
C LYS A 99 18.50 -12.36 -6.82
N ALA A 100 17.90 -11.45 -6.09
CA ALA A 100 17.12 -10.38 -6.68
C ALA A 100 17.20 -9.08 -5.87
N VAL A 101 16.96 -7.97 -6.55
CA VAL A 101 16.78 -6.63 -5.98
C VAL A 101 15.33 -6.20 -6.26
N ILE A 102 14.58 -5.92 -5.22
CA ILE A 102 13.22 -5.37 -5.35
C ILE A 102 13.26 -3.91 -4.92
N ILE A 103 12.92 -3.01 -5.84
CA ILE A 103 12.95 -1.57 -5.66
C ILE A 103 11.51 -1.06 -5.61
N GLY A 104 11.04 -0.66 -4.43
CA GLY A 104 9.73 -0.04 -4.26
C GLY A 104 9.79 1.47 -4.41
N THR A 105 8.85 2.03 -5.16
CA THR A 105 8.81 3.47 -5.43
C THR A 105 7.43 4.05 -5.14
N PRO A 106 7.35 5.27 -4.56
CA PRO A 106 6.07 5.93 -4.27
C PRO A 106 5.20 6.15 -5.51
N ALA A 107 5.79 6.55 -6.62
CA ALA A 107 5.03 6.76 -7.85
C ALA A 107 5.94 6.74 -9.09
N ALA A 108 5.47 6.11 -10.16
CA ALA A 108 6.04 6.27 -11.49
C ALA A 108 6.02 7.75 -11.91
N PHE A 109 6.98 8.18 -12.70
CA PHE A 109 7.17 9.56 -13.18
C PHE A 109 7.36 10.65 -12.12
N SER A 110 7.36 10.31 -10.80
CA SER A 110 7.69 11.32 -9.79
C SER A 110 9.17 11.71 -9.86
N PRO A 111 9.53 12.98 -9.53
CA PRO A 111 10.88 13.51 -9.77
C PRO A 111 12.00 12.64 -9.18
N ALA A 112 11.99 12.38 -7.88
CA ALA A 112 13.05 11.61 -7.22
C ALA A 112 13.14 10.16 -7.73
N CYS A 113 11.99 9.52 -8.06
CA CYS A 113 11.96 8.17 -8.60
C CYS A 113 12.56 8.10 -10.01
N SER A 114 12.29 9.12 -10.84
CA SER A 114 12.63 9.10 -12.28
C SER A 114 13.97 9.73 -12.59
N SER A 115 14.45 10.70 -11.78
CA SER A 115 15.72 11.38 -12.05
C SER A 115 16.91 10.79 -11.29
N THR A 116 16.68 10.12 -10.16
CA THR A 116 17.78 9.68 -9.30
C THR A 116 17.68 8.22 -8.86
N HIS A 117 16.56 7.81 -8.22
CA HIS A 117 16.47 6.50 -7.58
C HIS A 117 16.60 5.35 -8.59
N VAL A 118 15.67 5.21 -9.51
CA VAL A 118 15.67 4.10 -10.49
C VAL A 118 16.83 4.23 -11.49
N PRO A 119 17.14 5.42 -12.04
CA PRO A 119 18.33 5.59 -12.89
C PRO A 119 19.65 5.26 -12.18
N GLY A 120 19.76 5.52 -10.87
CA GLY A 120 20.91 5.13 -10.07
C GLY A 120 21.16 3.63 -10.13
N PHE A 121 20.11 2.80 -10.03
CA PHE A 121 20.22 1.35 -10.20
C PHE A 121 20.50 0.93 -11.63
N ILE A 122 19.74 1.47 -12.62
CA ILE A 122 19.90 1.14 -14.04
C ILE A 122 21.35 1.33 -14.51
N ASN A 123 21.99 2.40 -14.05
CA ASN A 123 23.34 2.76 -14.44
C ASN A 123 24.43 2.18 -13.52
N HIS A 124 24.06 1.46 -12.45
CA HIS A 124 25.03 0.97 -11.49
C HIS A 124 25.81 -0.22 -12.05
N PRO A 125 27.17 -0.19 -11.99
CA PRO A 125 28.01 -1.23 -12.60
C PRO A 125 27.77 -2.63 -12.00
N LYS A 126 27.43 -2.68 -10.71
CA LYS A 126 27.19 -3.95 -10.00
C LYS A 126 25.75 -4.49 -10.10
N LEU A 127 24.85 -3.80 -10.83
CA LEU A 127 23.45 -4.22 -10.92
C LEU A 127 23.32 -5.67 -11.40
N LYS A 128 24.08 -6.04 -12.42
CA LYS A 128 24.04 -7.38 -13.01
C LYS A 128 24.49 -8.47 -12.04
N GLU A 129 25.40 -8.16 -11.13
CA GLU A 129 25.89 -9.07 -10.10
C GLU A 129 24.90 -9.26 -8.96
N ALA A 130 24.02 -8.28 -8.75
CA ALA A 130 22.97 -8.32 -7.74
C ALA A 130 21.80 -9.24 -8.11
N GLY A 131 21.72 -9.71 -9.35
CA GLY A 131 20.73 -10.65 -9.83
C GLY A 131 19.54 -10.02 -10.56
N GLN A 132 18.37 -10.67 -10.45
CA GLN A 132 17.15 -10.16 -11.08
C GLN A 132 16.73 -8.84 -10.41
N THR A 133 16.36 -7.83 -11.19
CA THR A 133 15.99 -6.53 -10.64
C THR A 133 14.56 -6.17 -11.03
N PHE A 134 13.75 -5.82 -10.03
CA PHE A 134 12.34 -5.47 -10.18
C PHE A 134 12.09 -4.10 -9.58
N VAL A 135 11.46 -3.22 -10.35
CA VAL A 135 10.93 -1.93 -9.88
C VAL A 135 9.42 -2.07 -9.72
N ILE A 136 8.91 -1.73 -8.53
CA ILE A 136 7.49 -1.86 -8.20
C ILE A 136 6.93 -0.49 -7.81
N SER A 137 5.76 -0.18 -8.34
CA SER A 137 4.99 1.00 -7.92
C SER A 137 3.49 0.69 -7.89
N VAL A 138 2.75 1.39 -7.01
CA VAL A 138 1.29 1.32 -6.95
C VAL A 138 0.70 2.15 -8.10
N ASN A 139 0.91 1.64 -9.31
CA ASN A 139 0.42 2.19 -10.57
C ASN A 139 -0.12 1.05 -11.44
N ASP A 140 -0.92 1.39 -12.44
CA ASP A 140 -1.38 0.44 -13.45
C ASP A 140 -0.25 0.01 -14.42
N PRO A 141 -0.42 -1.09 -15.16
CA PRO A 141 0.63 -1.63 -16.02
C PRO A 141 0.97 -0.75 -17.24
N PHE A 142 0.06 0.11 -17.68
CA PHE A 142 0.32 1.01 -18.81
C PHE A 142 1.24 2.14 -18.41
N VAL A 143 1.00 2.71 -17.20
CA VAL A 143 1.87 3.74 -16.61
C VAL A 143 3.26 3.16 -16.32
N THR A 144 3.37 1.99 -15.71
CA THR A 144 4.67 1.38 -15.40
C THR A 144 5.44 1.00 -16.66
N LYS A 145 4.75 0.53 -17.70
CA LYS A 145 5.37 0.26 -19.01
C LYS A 145 5.91 1.54 -19.66
N ALA A 146 5.09 2.58 -19.77
CA ALA A 146 5.51 3.85 -20.35
C ALA A 146 6.71 4.45 -19.57
N TRP A 147 6.71 4.29 -18.24
CA TRP A 147 7.80 4.72 -17.39
C TRP A 147 9.08 3.91 -17.64
N ALA A 148 8.98 2.59 -17.78
CA ALA A 148 10.10 1.73 -18.18
C ALA A 148 10.69 2.16 -19.51
N ASP A 149 9.83 2.37 -20.52
CA ASP A 149 10.24 2.81 -21.88
C ASP A 149 10.94 4.19 -21.84
N SER A 150 10.59 5.05 -20.87
CA SER A 150 11.25 6.37 -20.71
C SER A 150 12.62 6.29 -20.03
N LEU A 151 12.82 5.33 -19.11
CA LEU A 151 14.06 5.19 -18.32
C LEU A 151 15.07 4.24 -18.94
N ASP A 152 14.61 3.19 -19.59
CA ASP A 152 15.43 2.21 -20.30
C ASP A 152 14.82 1.85 -21.67
N PRO A 153 14.85 2.78 -22.65
CA PRO A 153 14.17 2.63 -23.93
C PRO A 153 14.59 1.39 -24.74
N GLN A 154 15.75 0.86 -24.43
CA GLN A 154 16.32 -0.31 -25.14
C GLN A 154 16.25 -1.60 -24.31
N GLY A 155 15.75 -1.54 -23.07
CA GLY A 155 15.68 -2.68 -22.17
C GLY A 155 17.04 -3.31 -21.81
N LYS A 156 18.12 -2.54 -21.94
CA LYS A 156 19.49 -3.07 -21.77
C LYS A 156 19.89 -3.33 -20.33
N SER A 157 19.25 -2.66 -19.39
CA SER A 157 19.53 -2.85 -17.99
C SER A 157 19.09 -4.22 -17.48
N GLY A 158 18.07 -4.81 -18.10
CA GLY A 158 17.42 -6.03 -17.63
C GLY A 158 16.49 -5.81 -16.43
N VAL A 159 16.23 -4.55 -16.06
CA VAL A 159 15.30 -4.18 -14.99
C VAL A 159 13.87 -4.39 -15.47
N ARG A 160 13.07 -5.09 -14.68
CA ARG A 160 11.64 -5.30 -14.95
C ARG A 160 10.80 -4.35 -14.13
N PHE A 161 9.82 -3.72 -14.76
CA PHE A 161 8.93 -2.74 -14.15
C PHE A 161 7.54 -3.34 -13.95
N LEU A 162 7.12 -3.44 -12.70
CA LEU A 162 5.87 -4.08 -12.29
C LEU A 162 4.91 -3.06 -11.68
N GLY A 163 3.65 -3.15 -12.09
CA GLY A 163 2.56 -2.42 -11.44
C GLY A 163 1.97 -3.23 -10.28
N ASP A 164 1.62 -2.57 -9.21
CA ASP A 164 0.79 -3.09 -8.11
C ASP A 164 -0.51 -2.28 -8.04
N PRO A 165 -1.42 -2.40 -9.04
CA PRO A 165 -2.56 -1.49 -9.18
C PRO A 165 -3.53 -1.54 -7.99
N SER A 166 -3.56 -2.64 -7.27
CA SER A 166 -4.38 -2.80 -6.07
C SER A 166 -3.67 -2.49 -4.77
N GLY A 167 -2.34 -2.25 -4.79
CA GLY A 167 -1.52 -2.07 -3.60
C GLY A 167 -1.32 -3.32 -2.74
N LYS A 168 -1.84 -4.47 -3.15
CA LYS A 168 -1.86 -5.69 -2.33
C LYS A 168 -0.48 -6.28 -2.06
N PHE A 169 0.43 -6.18 -3.00
CA PHE A 169 1.81 -6.62 -2.76
C PHE A 169 2.51 -5.69 -1.76
N THR A 170 2.32 -4.40 -1.93
CA THR A 170 2.84 -3.35 -1.04
C THR A 170 2.28 -3.48 0.38
N GLU A 171 0.97 -3.75 0.52
CA GLU A 171 0.31 -4.01 1.81
C GLU A 171 0.83 -5.29 2.48
N ALA A 172 1.05 -6.36 1.71
CA ALA A 172 1.57 -7.62 2.24
C ALA A 172 3.00 -7.52 2.79
N LEU A 173 3.76 -6.50 2.37
CA LEU A 173 5.07 -6.14 2.92
C LEU A 173 4.98 -5.16 4.10
N ASP A 174 3.77 -4.67 4.42
CA ASP A 174 3.51 -3.56 5.35
C ASP A 174 4.29 -2.27 4.99
N LEU A 175 4.46 -2.02 3.69
CA LEU A 175 5.15 -0.86 3.15
C LEU A 175 4.22 0.16 2.47
N SER A 176 2.92 0.06 2.74
CA SER A 176 1.93 1.04 2.30
C SER A 176 1.92 2.26 3.24
N PHE A 177 1.69 3.45 2.69
CA PHE A 177 1.45 4.66 3.47
C PHE A 177 0.34 5.50 2.87
N ASP A 178 -0.34 6.28 3.71
CA ASP A 178 -1.35 7.22 3.24
C ASP A 178 -0.70 8.40 2.50
N SER A 179 -0.96 8.48 1.23
CA SER A 179 -0.51 9.56 0.35
C SER A 179 -1.68 10.21 -0.41
N SER A 180 -2.90 10.05 0.12
CA SER A 180 -4.14 10.51 -0.50
C SER A 180 -4.14 12.00 -0.82
N ALA A 181 -3.49 12.82 0.02
CA ALA A 181 -3.37 14.27 -0.20
C ALA A 181 -2.53 14.63 -1.45
N ILE A 182 -1.65 13.74 -1.90
CA ILE A 182 -0.73 14.00 -3.03
C ILE A 182 -1.14 13.19 -4.26
N PHE A 183 -1.45 11.91 -4.07
CA PHE A 183 -1.67 10.95 -5.15
C PHE A 183 -3.11 10.42 -5.23
N GLY A 184 -3.99 10.85 -4.32
CA GLY A 184 -5.39 10.44 -4.28
C GLY A 184 -5.63 9.04 -3.70
N ASN A 185 -4.58 8.30 -3.35
CA ASN A 185 -4.67 6.96 -2.76
C ASN A 185 -3.40 6.62 -1.97
N ASN A 186 -3.41 5.45 -1.31
CA ASN A 186 -2.22 4.91 -0.67
C ASN A 186 -1.17 4.54 -1.71
N ARG A 187 0.09 4.76 -1.36
CA ARG A 187 1.25 4.42 -2.18
C ARG A 187 2.26 3.60 -1.39
N SER A 188 3.25 3.08 -2.12
CA SER A 188 4.38 2.40 -1.53
C SER A 188 5.36 3.41 -0.91
N LYS A 189 5.89 3.10 0.26
CA LYS A 189 7.13 3.72 0.74
C LYS A 189 8.23 3.50 -0.30
N ARG A 190 9.28 4.31 -0.24
CA ARG A 190 10.50 4.01 -0.98
C ARG A 190 11.32 2.99 -0.20
N TYR A 191 11.68 1.91 -0.86
CA TYR A 191 12.49 0.86 -0.25
C TYR A 191 13.31 0.10 -1.29
N VAL A 192 14.30 -0.63 -0.79
CA VAL A 192 14.98 -1.69 -1.55
C VAL A 192 15.09 -2.93 -0.67
N LEU A 193 14.78 -4.08 -1.24
CA LEU A 193 14.99 -5.37 -0.61
C LEU A 193 16.03 -6.16 -1.43
N LEU A 194 17.06 -6.62 -0.76
CA LEU A 194 17.92 -7.67 -1.32
C LEU A 194 17.33 -9.02 -0.97
N VAL A 195 17.13 -9.85 -1.96
CA VAL A 195 16.48 -11.16 -1.82
C VAL A 195 17.45 -12.24 -2.26
N GLU A 196 17.49 -13.34 -1.51
CA GLU A 196 18.26 -14.53 -1.84
C GLU A 196 17.40 -15.76 -1.51
N ASP A 197 17.24 -16.65 -2.49
CA ASP A 197 16.46 -17.89 -2.36
C ASP A 197 15.01 -17.66 -1.86
N GLY A 198 14.36 -16.61 -2.37
CA GLY A 198 12.99 -16.23 -2.03
C GLY A 198 12.79 -15.61 -0.64
N LYS A 199 13.87 -15.30 0.07
CA LYS A 199 13.86 -14.65 1.39
C LYS A 199 14.57 -13.32 1.35
N VAL A 200 14.07 -12.38 2.12
CA VAL A 200 14.69 -11.07 2.31
C VAL A 200 15.99 -11.24 3.08
N LYS A 201 17.09 -10.83 2.47
CA LYS A 201 18.43 -10.84 3.08
C LYS A 201 18.74 -9.53 3.78
N GLU A 202 18.31 -8.43 3.19
CA GLU A 202 18.53 -7.08 3.72
C GLU A 202 17.42 -6.12 3.28
N THR A 203 17.12 -5.14 4.12
CA THR A 203 16.05 -4.14 3.88
C THR A 203 16.62 -2.74 3.99
N PHE A 204 16.28 -1.88 3.03
CA PHE A 204 16.62 -0.47 2.99
C PHE A 204 15.32 0.33 2.80
N ILE A 205 14.67 0.70 3.89
CA ILE A 205 13.37 1.38 3.88
C ILE A 205 13.56 2.82 4.33
N GLU A 206 13.10 3.78 3.52
CA GLU A 206 13.19 5.19 3.87
C GLU A 206 12.24 5.53 5.03
N PRO A 207 12.78 6.12 6.10
CA PRO A 207 12.00 6.39 7.31
C PRO A 207 10.91 7.46 7.10
N ASP A 208 11.11 8.36 6.16
CA ASP A 208 10.17 9.43 5.81
C ASP A 208 9.24 9.07 4.62
N ASN A 209 9.16 7.79 4.26
CA ASN A 209 8.38 7.19 3.18
C ASN A 209 8.87 7.52 1.75
N THR A 210 9.36 8.72 1.48
CA THR A 210 9.64 9.22 0.12
C THR A 210 11.05 9.74 -0.10
N GLY A 211 11.83 9.91 0.95
CA GLY A 211 13.24 10.32 0.88
C GLY A 211 14.12 9.37 0.06
N LEU A 212 15.33 9.77 -0.19
CA LEU A 212 16.32 8.97 -0.90
C LEU A 212 17.67 9.08 -0.20
N ASN A 213 17.84 8.30 0.83
CA ASN A 213 19.04 8.27 1.67
C ASN A 213 19.61 6.85 1.78
N VAL A 214 18.86 5.95 2.43
CA VAL A 214 19.32 4.57 2.67
C VAL A 214 19.10 3.66 1.48
N SER A 215 18.08 3.94 0.66
CA SER A 215 17.69 3.15 -0.50
C SER A 215 18.37 3.56 -1.81
N ALA A 216 19.33 4.48 -1.77
CA ALA A 216 20.11 4.87 -2.94
C ALA A 216 20.99 3.71 -3.44
N ALA A 217 21.19 3.60 -4.76
CA ALA A 217 21.91 2.50 -5.39
C ALA A 217 23.32 2.30 -4.82
N GLU A 218 24.03 3.40 -4.58
CA GLU A 218 25.40 3.39 -4.01
C GLU A 218 25.45 2.88 -2.56
N LYS A 219 24.32 3.00 -1.83
CA LYS A 219 24.22 2.45 -0.46
C LYS A 219 23.87 0.98 -0.45
N VAL A 220 23.09 0.55 -1.44
CA VAL A 220 22.58 -0.82 -1.54
C VAL A 220 23.59 -1.74 -2.22
N LEU A 221 24.24 -1.27 -3.27
CA LEU A 221 25.14 -2.08 -4.10
C LEU A 221 26.62 -1.82 -3.82
N GLY A 222 26.94 -0.72 -3.16
CA GLY A 222 28.33 -0.40 -2.68
C GLY A 222 29.23 0.17 -3.75
#